data_66ea172e5d2be6fff79d9c6df71703c1
#
_entry.id   66ea172e5d2be6fff79d9c6df71703c1
#
_cell.length_a   1.000
_cell.length_b   1.000
_cell.length_c   1.000
_cell.angle_alpha   90.00
_cell.angle_beta   90.00
_cell.angle_gamma   90.00
#
_symmetry.space_group_name_H-M   'P 1'
#
loop_
_entity.id
_entity.type
_entity.pdbx_description
1 polymer ?
#
loop_
_entity_poly.entity_id
_entity_poly.type
_entity_poly.pdbx_seq_one_letter_code
_entity_poly.pdbx_strand_id
1 'polypeptide(L)'
;VDVVSEGFDVPAASCAILLRPTASLGLYLQQVGRVLRPAAGKAAATILDHVGNVHRHGFPDDYRDWSLEDGARRSRGPGAAAPSVRTCPECFAAFKPAPHCPFCGAQCAPIKSRAIRQLAGELQELRRQEMRAARIAQGSARTLSQLLVIAKERGYSPGWAYKVHNARSRSA
;
A
#
# COMPACT_ATOMS: atom_id res chain seq x y z
N VAL A 1 5.28 2.82 19.40
CA VAL A 1 5.07 2.08 20.65
C VAL A 1 4.00 1.02 20.37
N ASP A 2 4.40 -0.25 20.29
CA ASP A 2 3.52 -1.37 19.93
C ASP A 2 2.82 -2.00 21.17
N VAL A 3 2.41 -1.19 22.14
CA VAL A 3 1.79 -1.67 23.38
C VAL A 3 0.49 -2.43 23.13
N VAL A 4 -0.23 -2.13 22.03
CA VAL A 4 -1.50 -2.79 21.69
C VAL A 4 -1.28 -4.10 20.94
N SER A 5 -0.09 -4.31 20.35
CA SER A 5 0.20 -5.54 19.58
C SER A 5 0.51 -6.73 20.48
N GLU A 6 1.12 -6.52 21.67
CA GLU A 6 1.47 -7.60 22.59
C GLU A 6 1.08 -7.25 24.03
N GLY A 7 0.51 -8.20 24.76
CA GLY A 7 0.26 -8.09 26.20
C GLY A 7 -0.97 -7.25 26.62
N PHE A 8 -1.56 -6.46 25.75
CA PHE A 8 -2.74 -5.65 26.10
C PHE A 8 -4.00 -6.49 26.04
N ASP A 9 -4.69 -6.67 27.18
CA ASP A 9 -5.93 -7.40 27.26
C ASP A 9 -7.00 -6.59 28.00
N VAL A 10 -7.86 -5.93 27.21
CA VAL A 10 -9.00 -5.16 27.70
C VAL A 10 -10.25 -5.57 26.90
N PRO A 11 -10.94 -6.66 27.31
CA PRO A 11 -12.13 -7.15 26.60
C PRO A 11 -13.26 -6.12 26.50
N ALA A 12 -13.37 -5.21 27.47
CA ALA A 12 -14.35 -4.14 27.47
C ALA A 12 -14.14 -3.07 26.38
N ALA A 13 -12.96 -3.03 25.75
CA ALA A 13 -12.71 -2.10 24.64
C ALA A 13 -13.63 -2.40 23.47
N SER A 14 -14.50 -1.45 23.11
CA SER A 14 -15.48 -1.58 22.02
C SER A 14 -15.09 -0.84 20.75
N CYS A 15 -13.95 -0.13 20.75
CA CYS A 15 -13.43 0.59 19.58
C CYS A 15 -11.92 0.45 19.46
N ALA A 16 -11.43 0.25 18.22
CA ALA A 16 -10.01 0.35 17.88
C ALA A 16 -9.80 1.35 16.74
N ILE A 17 -8.76 2.16 16.85
CA ILE A 17 -8.34 3.09 15.81
C ILE A 17 -7.01 2.60 15.25
N LEU A 18 -7.00 2.19 13.97
CA LEU A 18 -5.81 1.73 13.28
C LEU A 18 -5.15 2.91 12.55
N LEU A 19 -4.02 3.36 13.07
CA LEU A 19 -3.25 4.49 12.52
C LEU A 19 -1.93 4.05 11.88
N ARG A 20 -1.56 2.77 11.98
CA ARG A 20 -0.34 2.23 11.41
C ARG A 20 -0.66 1.23 10.30
N PRO A 21 -0.19 1.45 9.06
CA PRO A 21 -0.32 0.45 8.01
C PRO A 21 0.57 -0.74 8.35
N THR A 22 0.05 -1.95 8.17
CA THR A 22 0.83 -3.17 8.35
C THR A 22 0.89 -4.01 7.08
N ALA A 23 2.04 -4.61 6.81
CA ALA A 23 2.19 -5.60 5.76
C ALA A 23 1.88 -7.02 6.25
N SER A 24 1.85 -7.24 7.57
CA SER A 24 1.59 -8.53 8.20
C SER A 24 0.09 -8.73 8.42
N LEU A 25 -0.48 -9.75 7.77
CA LEU A 25 -1.85 -10.18 8.01
C LEU A 25 -2.06 -10.63 9.46
N GLY A 26 -1.10 -11.37 10.02
CA GLY A 26 -1.16 -11.85 11.41
C GLY A 26 -1.27 -10.69 12.41
N LEU A 27 -0.43 -9.64 12.23
CA LEU A 27 -0.48 -8.45 13.08
C LEU A 27 -1.83 -7.70 12.95
N TYR A 28 -2.35 -7.55 11.73
CA TYR A 28 -3.65 -6.94 11.49
C TYR A 28 -4.77 -7.72 12.23
N LEU A 29 -4.83 -9.04 12.04
CA LEU A 29 -5.83 -9.88 12.70
C LEU A 29 -5.69 -9.88 14.22
N GLN A 30 -4.47 -9.84 14.73
CA GLN A 30 -4.20 -9.75 16.16
C GLN A 30 -4.71 -8.44 16.76
N GLN A 31 -4.46 -7.30 16.10
CA GLN A 31 -4.95 -5.99 16.55
C GLN A 31 -6.49 -5.94 16.56
N VAL A 32 -7.12 -6.38 15.47
CA VAL A 32 -8.58 -6.43 15.35
C VAL A 32 -9.18 -7.42 16.36
N GLY A 33 -8.57 -8.58 16.51
CA GLY A 33 -9.03 -9.63 17.42
C GLY A 33 -9.10 -9.20 18.88
N ARG A 34 -8.26 -8.26 19.31
CA ARG A 34 -8.31 -7.73 20.69
C ARG A 34 -9.62 -6.98 20.97
N VAL A 35 -10.10 -6.23 19.99
CA VAL A 35 -11.34 -5.46 20.12
C VAL A 35 -12.58 -6.32 19.88
N LEU A 36 -12.44 -7.43 19.17
CA LEU A 36 -13.54 -8.35 18.92
C LEU A 36 -13.82 -9.31 20.11
N ARG A 37 -12.99 -9.28 21.17
CA ARG A 37 -13.23 -10.12 22.35
C ARG A 37 -14.58 -9.81 23.00
N PRO A 38 -15.36 -10.84 23.34
CA PRO A 38 -16.64 -10.64 24.02
C PRO A 38 -16.42 -10.11 25.44
N ALA A 39 -17.30 -9.23 25.88
CA ALA A 39 -17.36 -8.73 27.25
C ALA A 39 -18.81 -8.46 27.64
N ALA A 40 -19.10 -8.45 28.95
CA ALA A 40 -20.43 -8.13 29.47
C ALA A 40 -20.85 -6.72 29.02
N GLY A 41 -22.06 -6.61 28.49
CA GLY A 41 -22.60 -5.31 28.00
C GLY A 41 -22.07 -4.85 26.64
N LYS A 42 -21.18 -5.61 25.99
CA LYS A 42 -20.62 -5.26 24.69
C LYS A 42 -21.38 -5.95 23.56
N ALA A 43 -22.24 -5.21 22.86
CA ALA A 43 -23.03 -5.73 21.75
C ALA A 43 -22.24 -5.78 20.42
N ALA A 44 -21.30 -4.86 20.20
CA ALA A 44 -20.53 -4.73 18.97
C ALA A 44 -19.15 -4.12 19.22
N ALA A 45 -18.26 -4.27 18.23
CA ALA A 45 -16.96 -3.58 18.20
C ALA A 45 -16.84 -2.74 16.93
N THR A 46 -16.32 -1.53 17.06
CA THR A 46 -16.06 -0.62 15.95
C THR A 46 -14.58 -0.56 15.65
N ILE A 47 -14.21 -0.70 14.38
CA ILE A 47 -12.84 -0.60 13.91
C ILE A 47 -12.75 0.59 12.97
N LEU A 48 -11.98 1.62 13.36
CA LEU A 48 -11.70 2.80 12.54
C LEU A 48 -10.34 2.61 11.86
N ASP A 49 -10.38 2.20 10.60
CA ASP A 49 -9.17 1.92 9.81
C ASP A 49 -8.78 3.14 8.96
N HIS A 50 -7.96 4.02 9.50
CA HIS A 50 -7.49 5.23 8.82
C HIS A 50 -6.39 4.98 7.78
N VAL A 51 -5.82 3.80 7.75
CA VAL A 51 -4.66 3.48 6.92
C VAL A 51 -4.95 2.44 5.83
N GLY A 52 -6.20 1.97 5.76
CA GLY A 52 -6.65 1.07 4.70
C GLY A 52 -6.12 -0.36 4.81
N ASN A 53 -5.86 -0.85 6.03
CA ASN A 53 -5.46 -2.24 6.25
C ASN A 53 -6.50 -3.22 5.71
N VAL A 54 -7.80 -2.90 5.82
CA VAL A 54 -8.89 -3.73 5.29
C VAL A 54 -8.82 -3.86 3.76
N HIS A 55 -8.40 -2.82 3.04
CA HIS A 55 -8.21 -2.88 1.58
C HIS A 55 -7.01 -3.74 1.19
N ARG A 56 -6.03 -3.86 2.07
CA ARG A 56 -4.83 -4.69 1.86
C ARG A 56 -5.05 -6.15 2.22
N HIS A 57 -5.72 -6.40 3.33
CA HIS A 57 -5.81 -7.73 3.95
C HIS A 57 -7.18 -8.37 3.82
N GLY A 58 -8.22 -7.63 3.47
CA GLY A 58 -9.62 -8.06 3.51
C GLY A 58 -10.24 -7.91 4.91
N PHE A 59 -11.48 -8.38 5.03
CA PHE A 59 -12.17 -8.38 6.31
C PHE A 59 -11.59 -9.44 7.25
N PRO A 60 -11.66 -9.24 8.57
CA PRO A 60 -11.17 -10.22 9.55
C PRO A 60 -11.83 -11.59 9.43
N ASP A 61 -13.11 -11.61 9.03
CA ASP A 61 -13.96 -12.78 8.84
C ASP A 61 -13.88 -13.42 7.44
N ASP A 62 -13.05 -12.88 6.55
CA ASP A 62 -12.86 -13.49 5.24
C ASP A 62 -12.24 -14.87 5.38
N TYR A 63 -12.76 -15.83 4.60
CA TYR A 63 -12.21 -17.19 4.57
C TYR A 63 -10.73 -17.17 4.15
N ARG A 64 -9.92 -17.89 4.89
CA ARG A 64 -8.47 -18.06 4.63
C ARG A 64 -8.09 -19.52 4.84
N ASP A 65 -7.34 -20.05 3.91
CA ASP A 65 -6.73 -21.37 4.02
C ASP A 65 -5.46 -21.25 4.89
N TRP A 66 -5.55 -21.77 6.13
CA TRP A 66 -4.44 -21.79 7.07
C TRP A 66 -3.72 -23.13 6.99
N SER A 67 -2.42 -23.12 6.77
CA SER A 67 -1.55 -24.31 6.82
C SER A 67 -0.46 -24.10 7.87
N LEU A 68 -0.17 -25.17 8.62
CA LEU A 68 0.97 -25.26 9.54
C LEU A 68 2.23 -25.78 8.85
N GLU A 69 2.16 -26.12 7.56
CA GLU A 69 3.32 -26.58 6.81
C GLU A 69 4.31 -25.45 6.59
N ASP A 70 5.49 -25.58 7.18
CA ASP A 70 6.61 -24.69 6.93
C ASP A 70 7.08 -24.85 5.48
N GLY A 71 7.07 -23.77 4.71
CA GLY A 71 7.86 -23.73 3.50
C GLY A 71 7.22 -23.17 2.24
N ALA A 72 5.94 -23.11 2.12
CA ALA A 72 5.37 -22.35 1.03
C ALA A 72 4.89 -20.99 1.54
N ARG A 73 5.79 -19.98 1.55
CA ARG A 73 5.30 -18.63 1.31
C ARG A 73 4.48 -18.74 0.04
N ARG A 74 3.19 -19.03 0.18
CA ARG A 74 2.24 -18.83 -0.92
C ARG A 74 2.31 -17.35 -1.23
N SER A 75 3.32 -16.97 -2.02
CA SER A 75 3.28 -15.72 -2.75
C SER A 75 1.89 -15.75 -3.38
N ARG A 76 1.09 -14.74 -3.14
CA ARG A 76 -0.09 -14.53 -3.98
C ARG A 76 0.42 -14.69 -5.39
N GLY A 77 0.05 -15.79 -6.05
CA GLY A 77 0.48 -16.04 -7.41
C GLY A 77 0.15 -14.81 -8.25
N PRO A 78 0.87 -14.55 -9.34
CA PRO A 78 0.52 -13.49 -10.25
C PRO A 78 -0.93 -13.71 -10.68
N GLY A 79 -1.87 -12.94 -10.12
CA GLY A 79 -3.31 -13.11 -10.37
C GLY A 79 -4.19 -13.26 -9.12
N ALA A 80 -3.64 -13.39 -7.91
CA ALA A 80 -4.47 -13.31 -6.71
C ALA A 80 -5.13 -11.93 -6.63
N ALA A 81 -6.44 -11.88 -6.86
CA ALA A 81 -7.19 -10.64 -6.80
C ALA A 81 -7.00 -9.97 -5.43
N ALA A 82 -6.78 -8.66 -5.43
CA ALA A 82 -6.79 -7.89 -4.20
C ALA A 82 -8.12 -8.09 -3.47
N PRO A 83 -8.15 -8.04 -2.12
CA PRO A 83 -9.40 -8.16 -1.39
C PRO A 83 -10.44 -7.19 -1.93
N SER A 84 -11.62 -7.70 -2.24
CA SER A 84 -12.70 -6.88 -2.78
C SER A 84 -13.39 -6.15 -1.63
N VAL A 85 -12.91 -4.95 -1.32
CA VAL A 85 -13.45 -4.07 -0.27
C VAL A 85 -13.89 -2.76 -0.89
N ARG A 86 -15.03 -2.28 -0.46
CA ARG A 86 -15.60 -1.00 -0.87
C ARG A 86 -15.80 -0.10 0.34
N THR A 87 -15.54 1.20 0.17
CA THR A 87 -15.86 2.22 1.16
C THR A 87 -17.05 3.05 0.67
N CYS A 88 -18.03 3.25 1.53
CA CYS A 88 -19.17 4.11 1.23
C CYS A 88 -18.72 5.57 1.13
N PRO A 89 -19.17 6.34 0.12
CA PRO A 89 -18.82 7.75 0.01
C PRO A 89 -19.53 8.64 1.04
N GLU A 90 -20.66 8.18 1.61
CA GLU A 90 -21.46 8.95 2.56
C GLU A 90 -21.09 8.67 4.02
N CYS A 91 -21.12 7.41 4.44
CA CYS A 91 -20.87 7.03 5.85
C CYS A 91 -19.48 6.44 6.10
N PHE A 92 -18.65 6.30 5.06
CA PHE A 92 -17.29 5.76 5.11
C PHE A 92 -17.17 4.32 5.63
N ALA A 93 -18.27 3.61 5.81
CA ALA A 93 -18.22 2.20 6.20
C ALA A 93 -17.58 1.35 5.10
N ALA A 94 -16.71 0.43 5.50
CA ALA A 94 -16.12 -0.56 4.61
C ALA A 94 -17.04 -1.81 4.54
N PHE A 95 -17.29 -2.32 3.34
CA PHE A 95 -18.15 -3.49 3.12
C PHE A 95 -17.77 -4.25 1.84
N LYS A 96 -18.29 -5.46 1.68
CA LYS A 96 -18.13 -6.25 0.44
C LYS A 96 -18.90 -5.56 -0.69
N PRO A 97 -18.38 -5.54 -1.94
CA PRO A 97 -19.02 -4.82 -3.03
C PRO A 97 -20.50 -5.12 -3.18
N ALA A 98 -21.32 -4.08 -3.06
CA ALA A 98 -22.76 -4.14 -3.22
C ALA A 98 -23.24 -2.85 -3.91
N PRO A 99 -24.42 -2.86 -4.59
CA PRO A 99 -24.94 -1.67 -5.25
C PRO A 99 -25.36 -0.57 -4.27
N HIS A 100 -25.74 -0.96 -3.05
CA HIS A 100 -26.11 -0.05 -1.97
C HIS A 100 -25.27 -0.32 -0.72
N CYS A 101 -25.00 0.72 0.06
CA CYS A 101 -24.33 0.59 1.34
C CYS A 101 -25.26 -0.14 2.35
N PRO A 102 -24.81 -1.23 3.00
CA PRO A 102 -25.65 -1.96 3.97
C PRO A 102 -25.88 -1.17 5.26
N PHE A 103 -25.14 -0.09 5.51
CA PHE A 103 -25.22 0.67 6.76
C PHE A 103 -26.09 1.93 6.62
N CYS A 104 -25.98 2.69 5.52
CA CYS A 104 -26.72 3.93 5.33
C CYS A 104 -27.67 3.92 4.12
N GLY A 105 -27.69 2.83 3.33
CA GLY A 105 -28.55 2.71 2.15
C GLY A 105 -28.09 3.52 0.94
N ALA A 106 -27.02 4.31 1.02
CA ALA A 106 -26.54 5.14 -0.08
C ALA A 106 -26.24 4.30 -1.33
N GLN A 107 -26.62 4.80 -2.47
CA GLN A 107 -26.32 4.17 -3.75
C GLN A 107 -24.82 4.27 -4.05
N CYS A 108 -24.21 3.15 -4.30
CA CYS A 108 -22.80 3.07 -4.60
C CYS A 108 -22.61 2.81 -6.10
N ALA A 109 -21.92 3.71 -6.81
CA ALA A 109 -21.62 3.54 -8.22
C ALA A 109 -20.85 2.23 -8.48
N PRO A 110 -21.06 1.49 -9.57
CA PRO A 110 -20.30 0.29 -9.88
C PRO A 110 -18.81 0.57 -9.90
N ILE A 111 -17.99 -0.37 -9.37
CA ILE A 111 -16.54 -0.27 -9.48
C ILE A 111 -16.20 -0.38 -10.95
N LYS A 112 -15.84 0.75 -11.58
CA LYS A 112 -15.35 0.74 -12.95
C LYS A 112 -13.99 0.03 -12.93
N SER A 113 -13.92 -1.17 -13.50
CA SER A 113 -12.63 -1.79 -13.79
C SER A 113 -11.85 -0.83 -14.69
N ARG A 114 -10.66 -0.41 -14.23
CA ARG A 114 -9.79 0.39 -15.09
C ARG A 114 -9.39 -0.51 -16.26
N ALA A 115 -9.99 -0.29 -17.43
CA ALA A 115 -9.62 -1.02 -18.63
C ALA A 115 -8.12 -0.83 -18.85
N ILE A 116 -7.37 -1.92 -18.75
CA ILE A 116 -5.94 -1.91 -19.08
C ILE A 116 -5.90 -1.72 -20.60
N ARG A 117 -5.51 -0.55 -21.04
CA ARG A 117 -5.29 -0.28 -22.46
C ARG A 117 -4.02 -1.01 -22.86
N GLN A 118 -4.15 -2.17 -23.48
CA GLN A 118 -3.04 -2.85 -24.10
C GLN A 118 -2.67 -2.07 -25.37
N LEU A 119 -1.52 -1.43 -25.35
CA LEU A 119 -0.93 -0.88 -26.55
C LEU A 119 -0.07 -2.00 -27.17
N ALA A 120 -0.34 -2.32 -28.43
CA ALA A 120 0.55 -3.19 -29.20
C ALA A 120 1.91 -2.50 -29.32
N GLY A 121 2.93 -3.08 -28.70
CA GLY A 121 4.28 -2.57 -28.71
C GLY A 121 5.23 -3.68 -28.35
N GLU A 122 6.35 -3.78 -29.07
CA GLU A 122 7.45 -4.65 -28.67
C GLU A 122 8.11 -4.09 -27.40
N LEU A 123 8.15 -4.90 -26.35
CA LEU A 123 8.93 -4.62 -25.15
C LEU A 123 10.42 -4.75 -25.52
N GLN A 124 11.04 -3.65 -25.96
CA GLN A 124 12.47 -3.64 -26.25
C GLN A 124 13.26 -3.61 -24.94
N GLU A 125 14.18 -4.52 -24.80
CA GLU A 125 15.14 -4.65 -23.70
C GLU A 125 16.08 -3.42 -23.57
N LEU A 126 16.04 -2.54 -24.56
CA LEU A 126 16.76 -1.27 -24.66
C LEU A 126 16.61 -0.35 -23.43
N ARG A 127 15.45 -0.32 -22.79
CA ARG A 127 15.22 0.55 -21.62
C ARG A 127 16.13 0.28 -20.43
N ARG A 128 16.49 -0.97 -20.18
CA ARG A 128 17.41 -1.28 -19.06
C ARG A 128 18.83 -0.86 -19.35
N GLN A 129 19.29 -1.07 -20.59
CA GLN A 129 20.63 -0.67 -21.03
C GLN A 129 20.76 0.86 -21.06
N GLU A 130 19.77 1.56 -21.60
CA GLU A 130 19.71 3.03 -21.61
C GLU A 130 19.69 3.63 -20.20
N MET A 131 18.88 3.09 -19.29
CA MET A 131 18.84 3.54 -17.89
C MET A 131 20.16 3.26 -17.17
N ARG A 132 20.84 2.15 -17.46
CA ARG A 132 22.13 1.82 -16.89
C ARG A 132 23.22 2.75 -17.43
N ALA A 133 23.27 2.97 -18.75
CA ALA A 133 24.16 3.93 -19.38
C ALA A 133 23.94 5.36 -18.86
N ALA A 134 22.67 5.74 -18.69
CA ALA A 134 22.29 7.02 -18.13
C ALA A 134 22.79 7.21 -16.69
N ARG A 135 22.71 6.18 -15.84
CA ARG A 135 23.25 6.23 -14.46
C ARG A 135 24.78 6.32 -14.45
N ILE A 136 25.43 5.56 -15.32
CA ILE A 136 26.90 5.59 -15.46
C ILE A 136 27.36 6.98 -15.91
N ALA A 137 26.75 7.55 -16.94
CA ALA A 137 27.08 8.89 -17.44
C ALA A 137 26.91 9.97 -16.36
N GLN A 138 25.82 9.91 -15.58
CA GLN A 138 25.61 10.81 -14.45
C GLN A 138 26.66 10.58 -13.35
N GLY A 139 27.01 9.33 -13.05
CA GLY A 139 28.00 8.99 -12.04
C GLY A 139 29.42 9.45 -12.40
N SER A 140 29.80 9.38 -13.69
CA SER A 140 31.12 9.77 -14.20
C SER A 140 31.29 11.27 -14.39
N ALA A 141 30.19 12.04 -14.52
CA ALA A 141 30.26 13.50 -14.66
C ALA A 141 30.78 14.14 -13.37
N ARG A 142 32.01 14.70 -13.43
CA ARG A 142 32.68 15.31 -12.27
C ARG A 142 32.52 16.84 -12.22
N THR A 143 32.29 17.50 -13.35
CA THR A 143 32.18 18.92 -13.43
C THR A 143 30.77 19.42 -13.62
N LEU A 144 30.52 20.68 -13.21
CA LEU A 144 29.21 21.31 -13.39
C LEU A 144 28.83 21.40 -14.88
N SER A 145 29.78 21.68 -15.76
CA SER A 145 29.53 21.74 -17.21
C SER A 145 29.06 20.41 -17.78
N GLN A 146 29.64 19.30 -17.37
CA GLN A 146 29.18 17.95 -17.76
C GLN A 146 27.76 17.65 -17.27
N LEU A 147 27.43 18.07 -16.05
CA LEU A 147 26.07 17.89 -15.50
C LEU A 147 25.04 18.77 -16.21
N LEU A 148 25.43 19.98 -16.65
CA LEU A 148 24.54 20.84 -17.43
C LEU A 148 24.25 20.26 -18.82
N VAL A 149 25.24 19.65 -19.48
CA VAL A 149 25.03 18.93 -20.75
C VAL A 149 24.03 17.79 -20.57
N ILE A 150 24.23 16.96 -19.54
CA ILE A 150 23.29 15.87 -19.21
C ILE A 150 21.88 16.40 -18.89
N ALA A 151 21.79 17.53 -18.19
CA ALA A 151 20.47 18.15 -17.88
C ALA A 151 19.76 18.57 -19.17
N LYS A 152 20.47 19.18 -20.11
CA LYS A 152 19.93 19.61 -21.41
C LYS A 152 19.48 18.43 -22.25
N GLU A 153 20.27 17.37 -22.36
CA GLU A 153 19.95 16.16 -23.13
C GLU A 153 18.72 15.42 -22.59
N ARG A 154 18.50 15.47 -21.28
CA ARG A 154 17.40 14.76 -20.61
C ARG A 154 16.18 15.63 -20.30
N GLY A 155 16.18 16.89 -20.70
CA GLY A 155 15.10 17.83 -20.40
C GLY A 155 14.96 18.17 -18.91
N TYR A 156 16.02 18.05 -18.12
CA TYR A 156 16.03 18.48 -16.72
C TYR A 156 16.27 19.99 -16.62
N SER A 157 15.73 20.60 -15.57
CA SER A 157 16.01 22.01 -15.32
C SER A 157 17.51 22.21 -14.99
N PRO A 158 18.13 23.35 -15.38
CA PRO A 158 19.50 23.61 -15.02
C PRO A 158 19.79 23.55 -13.52
N GLY A 159 18.82 23.90 -12.69
CA GLY A 159 18.91 23.81 -11.24
C GLY A 159 19.18 22.39 -10.71
N TRP A 160 18.80 21.35 -11.45
CA TRP A 160 19.16 19.97 -11.13
C TRP A 160 20.68 19.75 -11.13
N ALA A 161 21.39 20.25 -12.15
CA ALA A 161 22.85 20.11 -12.27
C ALA A 161 23.57 20.78 -11.10
N TYR A 162 23.13 21.97 -10.70
CA TYR A 162 23.67 22.68 -9.53
C TYR A 162 23.45 21.93 -8.24
N LYS A 163 22.24 21.37 -8.03
CA LYS A 163 21.94 20.55 -6.83
C LYS A 163 22.84 19.33 -6.74
N VAL A 164 23.03 18.59 -7.85
CA VAL A 164 23.87 17.39 -7.88
C VAL A 164 25.34 17.75 -7.65
N HIS A 165 25.83 18.81 -8.25
CA HIS A 165 27.20 19.28 -8.07
C HIS A 165 27.48 19.69 -6.62
N ASN A 166 26.59 20.51 -6.03
CA ASN A 166 26.73 20.97 -4.65
C ASN A 166 26.62 19.84 -3.62
N ALA A 167 25.74 18.85 -3.86
CA ALA A 167 25.64 17.68 -3.00
C ALA A 167 26.94 16.87 -2.96
N ARG A 168 27.63 16.75 -4.09
CA ARG A 168 28.92 16.02 -4.18
C ARG A 168 30.08 16.80 -3.56
N SER A 169 30.08 18.12 -3.69
CA SER A 169 31.11 18.98 -3.10
C SER A 169 31.04 19.03 -1.56
N ARG A 170 29.90 18.68 -0.98
CA ARG A 170 29.73 18.58 0.47
C ARG A 170 30.12 17.20 1.05
N SER A 171 30.29 16.21 0.19
CA SER A 171 30.59 14.82 0.58
C SER A 171 32.05 14.43 0.29
N ALA A 172 32.85 15.34 -0.26
CA ALA A 172 34.30 15.27 -0.53
C ALA A 172 35.06 16.10 0.48
#